data_d507844973ad7491a40cc877c930b05f
#
_entry.id   d507844973ad7491a40cc877c930b05f
#
_cell.length_a   1.000
_cell.length_b   1.000
_cell.length_c   1.000
_cell.angle_alpha   90.00
_cell.angle_beta   90.00
_cell.angle_gamma   90.00
#
_symmetry.space_group_name_H-M   'P 1'
#
loop_
_entity.id
_entity.type
_entity.pdbx_description
1 polymer ?
#
loop_
_entity_poly.entity_id
_entity_poly.type
_entity_poly.pdbx_seq_one_letter_code
_entity_poly.pdbx_strand_id
1 'polypeptide(L)'
;MIPFLHLGPLTIPTFGLMVATGLLAAAYLLQADFDRRRAQFVKSGYLKSDGKASHHDEGFLIIGIAGLTGLVGARLYHVLESPRELIAYPSVLISRFGFAWFGGFLGGFVALVFLARHYGIPALEFMDLCSPAAAVGYAIGRIGCLLSGDGDYGVPTTLPWGMSFPNGVLPTTERVHPTPLYEFFIWLAIAAFLWHMGKKSINGARPKGEIFCGYLILTGVARFLIEFIRINPRSFFGLSNAQAASLVSIVVGAILLWSIRSRLRIRKEGNRST
;
A
#
# COMPACT_ATOMS: atom_id res chain seq x y z
N MET A 1 2.75 16.40 -18.96
CA MET A 1 3.20 15.08 -18.53
C MET A 1 4.67 14.93 -18.81
N ILE A 2 5.40 14.35 -17.91
CA ILE A 2 6.86 14.18 -17.99
C ILE A 2 7.14 12.70 -17.62
N PRO A 3 6.96 11.76 -18.56
CA PRO A 3 7.19 10.33 -18.30
C PRO A 3 8.64 10.04 -17.93
N PHE A 4 9.57 10.82 -18.48
CA PHE A 4 11.01 10.66 -18.26
C PHE A 4 11.65 12.01 -17.94
N LEU A 5 12.53 12.02 -16.95
CA LEU A 5 13.42 13.12 -16.65
C LEU A 5 14.78 12.87 -17.32
N HIS A 6 15.21 13.79 -18.15
CA HIS A 6 16.51 13.73 -18.84
C HIS A 6 17.50 14.65 -18.10
N LEU A 7 18.47 14.03 -17.43
CA LEU A 7 19.56 14.74 -16.74
C LEU A 7 20.88 14.41 -17.47
N GLY A 8 21.12 15.13 -18.55
CA GLY A 8 22.24 14.81 -19.46
C GLY A 8 22.07 13.41 -20.08
N PRO A 9 23.04 12.48 -19.90
CA PRO A 9 22.95 11.13 -20.43
C PRO A 9 22.03 10.21 -19.62
N LEU A 10 21.57 10.64 -18.44
CA LEU A 10 20.74 9.85 -17.55
C LEU A 10 19.25 10.12 -17.83
N THR A 11 18.51 9.05 -18.14
CA THR A 11 17.05 9.09 -18.30
C THR A 11 16.40 8.35 -17.13
N ILE A 12 15.65 9.07 -16.29
CA ILE A 12 14.99 8.55 -15.11
C ILE A 12 13.48 8.50 -15.36
N PRO A 13 12.80 7.34 -15.29
CA PRO A 13 11.34 7.28 -15.35
C PRO A 13 10.73 7.96 -14.12
N THR A 14 9.83 8.91 -14.33
CA THR A 14 9.17 9.66 -13.24
C THR A 14 8.32 8.75 -12.36
N PHE A 15 7.71 7.72 -12.93
CA PHE A 15 7.01 6.70 -12.14
C PHE A 15 7.93 6.04 -11.10
N GLY A 16 9.10 5.58 -11.51
CA GLY A 16 10.09 4.96 -10.60
C GLY A 16 10.56 5.92 -9.51
N LEU A 17 10.77 7.21 -9.87
CA LEU A 17 11.13 8.24 -8.91
C LEU A 17 10.04 8.45 -7.85
N MET A 18 8.76 8.50 -8.27
CA MET A 18 7.64 8.66 -7.35
C MET A 18 7.44 7.41 -6.48
N VAL A 19 7.66 6.21 -7.01
CA VAL A 19 7.65 4.98 -6.20
C VAL A 19 8.74 5.03 -5.12
N ALA A 20 9.97 5.40 -5.48
CA ALA A 20 11.06 5.56 -4.51
C ALA A 20 10.74 6.62 -3.44
N THR A 21 10.19 7.77 -3.86
CA THR A 21 9.73 8.83 -2.95
C THR A 21 8.62 8.33 -2.03
N GLY A 22 7.68 7.55 -2.57
CA GLY A 22 6.60 6.92 -1.79
C GLY A 22 7.12 5.94 -0.74
N LEU A 23 8.10 5.10 -1.10
CA LEU A 23 8.75 4.20 -0.16
C LEU A 23 9.50 4.96 0.95
N LEU A 24 10.22 6.02 0.61
CA LEU A 24 10.90 6.88 1.60
C LEU A 24 9.91 7.55 2.55
N ALA A 25 8.82 8.11 2.02
CA ALA A 25 7.78 8.73 2.84
C ALA A 25 7.09 7.70 3.75
N ALA A 26 6.82 6.50 3.24
CA ALA A 26 6.28 5.38 4.02
C ALA A 26 7.25 4.95 5.13
N ALA A 27 8.55 4.86 4.84
CA ALA A 27 9.57 4.52 5.82
C ALA A 27 9.66 5.56 6.94
N TYR A 28 9.64 6.83 6.58
CA TYR A 28 9.62 7.94 7.54
C TYR A 28 8.40 7.89 8.46
N LEU A 29 7.21 7.67 7.88
CA LEU A 29 5.98 7.60 8.65
C LEU A 29 5.96 6.37 9.56
N LEU A 30 6.42 5.22 9.05
CA LEU A 30 6.52 3.99 9.84
C LEU A 30 7.52 4.16 10.99
N GLN A 31 8.68 4.78 10.74
CA GLN A 31 9.67 5.08 11.78
C GLN A 31 9.07 5.96 12.87
N ALA A 32 8.37 7.04 12.49
CA ALA A 32 7.70 7.91 13.45
C ALA A 32 6.61 7.17 14.26
N ASP A 33 5.95 6.13 13.71
CA ASP A 33 5.00 5.30 14.46
C ASP A 33 5.70 4.33 15.41
N PHE A 34 6.84 3.76 15.02
CA PHE A 34 7.68 2.97 15.91
C PHE A 34 8.17 3.80 17.09
N ASP A 35 8.71 4.98 16.84
CA ASP A 35 9.26 5.85 17.88
C ASP A 35 8.20 6.24 18.91
N ARG A 36 7.03 6.63 18.46
CA ARG A 36 5.93 6.98 19.38
C ARG A 36 5.38 5.81 20.18
N ARG A 37 5.53 4.54 19.70
CA ARG A 37 5.08 3.32 20.38
C ARG A 37 6.21 2.55 21.07
N ARG A 38 7.45 3.01 20.95
CA ARG A 38 8.63 2.32 21.46
C ARG A 38 8.49 1.95 22.95
N ALA A 39 8.08 2.90 23.79
CA ALA A 39 7.88 2.65 25.22
C ALA A 39 6.84 1.54 25.47
N GLN A 40 5.77 1.47 24.69
CA GLN A 40 4.77 0.42 24.76
C GLN A 40 5.36 -0.94 24.34
N PHE A 41 6.14 -0.99 23.28
CA PHE A 41 6.76 -2.23 22.79
C PHE A 41 7.83 -2.76 23.72
N VAL A 42 8.61 -1.87 24.35
CA VAL A 42 9.55 -2.25 25.42
C VAL A 42 8.80 -2.83 26.63
N LYS A 43 7.73 -2.17 27.08
CA LYS A 43 6.89 -2.65 28.19
C LYS A 43 6.21 -4.00 27.89
N SER A 44 5.88 -4.25 26.63
CA SER A 44 5.29 -5.53 26.17
C SER A 44 6.33 -6.61 25.89
N GLY A 45 7.63 -6.33 26.03
CA GLY A 45 8.72 -7.28 25.79
C GLY A 45 9.01 -7.54 24.30
N TYR A 46 8.43 -6.78 23.37
CA TYR A 46 8.69 -6.91 21.92
C TYR A 46 10.01 -6.30 21.50
N LEU A 47 10.43 -5.23 22.16
CA LEU A 47 11.73 -4.58 21.94
C LEU A 47 12.56 -4.64 23.21
N LYS A 48 13.87 -4.82 23.06
CA LYS A 48 14.81 -4.71 24.18
C LYS A 48 14.91 -3.25 24.64
N SER A 49 15.03 -3.07 25.95
CA SER A 49 15.35 -1.77 26.55
C SER A 49 16.84 -1.52 26.41
N ASP A 50 17.27 -1.02 25.26
CA ASP A 50 18.64 -0.54 25.09
C ASP A 50 18.74 0.83 25.74
N GLY A 51 19.52 0.92 26.83
CA GLY A 51 19.67 2.13 27.65
C GLY A 51 20.37 3.33 26.99
N LYS A 52 20.61 3.26 25.69
CA LYS A 52 21.06 4.38 24.85
C LYS A 52 20.01 4.61 23.78
N ALA A 53 19.73 5.88 23.49
CA ALA A 53 18.97 6.29 22.31
C ALA A 53 19.76 5.90 21.04
N SER A 54 19.78 4.62 20.71
CA SER A 54 20.29 4.17 19.43
C SER A 54 19.23 4.59 18.40
N HIS A 55 19.65 5.29 17.38
CA HIS A 55 18.82 5.52 16.20
C HIS A 55 18.50 4.14 15.61
N HIS A 56 17.33 3.66 15.90
CA HIS A 56 16.85 2.42 15.33
C HIS A 56 16.07 2.79 14.07
N ASP A 57 16.53 2.29 12.94
CA ASP A 57 15.95 2.56 11.62
C ASP A 57 14.97 1.45 11.22
N GLU A 58 14.18 0.95 12.19
CA GLU A 58 13.25 -0.17 11.97
C GLU A 58 12.27 0.11 10.83
N GLY A 59 11.72 1.33 10.79
CA GLY A 59 10.79 1.74 9.73
C GLY A 59 11.43 1.68 8.35
N PHE A 60 12.67 2.17 8.22
CA PHE A 60 13.41 2.13 6.97
C PHE A 60 13.79 0.70 6.58
N LEU A 61 14.22 -0.11 7.55
CA LEU A 61 14.56 -1.51 7.31
C LEU A 61 13.33 -2.31 6.85
N ILE A 62 12.19 -2.14 7.52
CA ILE A 62 10.94 -2.85 7.19
C ILE A 62 10.48 -2.48 5.78
N ILE A 63 10.41 -1.19 5.46
CA ILE A 63 9.98 -0.73 4.13
C ILE A 63 11.01 -1.12 3.07
N GLY A 64 12.30 -1.06 3.37
CA GLY A 64 13.37 -1.50 2.47
C GLY A 64 13.25 -2.98 2.11
N ILE A 65 13.08 -3.85 3.11
CA ILE A 65 12.90 -5.29 2.91
C ILE A 65 11.58 -5.57 2.18
N ALA A 66 10.46 -4.96 2.60
CA ALA A 66 9.17 -5.15 1.94
C ALA A 66 9.17 -4.66 0.49
N GLY A 67 9.84 -3.53 0.21
CA GLY A 67 10.00 -2.99 -1.14
C GLY A 67 10.86 -3.89 -2.03
N LEU A 68 12.00 -4.35 -1.52
CA LEU A 68 12.90 -5.24 -2.26
C LEU A 68 12.24 -6.59 -2.55
N THR A 69 11.64 -7.22 -1.54
CA THR A 69 10.93 -8.50 -1.73
C THR A 69 9.69 -8.35 -2.61
N GLY A 70 9.02 -7.20 -2.53
CA GLY A 70 7.94 -6.85 -3.44
C GLY A 70 8.43 -6.73 -4.89
N LEU A 71 9.55 -6.06 -5.13
CA LEU A 71 10.14 -5.94 -6.46
C LEU A 71 10.54 -7.31 -7.03
N VAL A 72 11.20 -8.15 -6.22
CA VAL A 72 11.57 -9.52 -6.59
C VAL A 72 10.31 -10.36 -6.86
N GLY A 73 9.31 -10.28 -5.99
CA GLY A 73 8.04 -11.00 -6.15
C GLY A 73 7.29 -10.60 -7.43
N ALA A 74 7.23 -9.28 -7.73
CA ALA A 74 6.61 -8.76 -8.94
C ALA A 74 7.30 -9.31 -10.20
N ARG A 75 8.62 -9.42 -10.16
CA ARG A 75 9.42 -9.95 -11.26
C ARG A 75 9.23 -11.45 -11.43
N LEU A 76 9.35 -12.20 -10.34
CA LEU A 76 9.17 -13.66 -10.38
C LEU A 76 7.78 -14.05 -10.86
N TYR A 77 6.74 -13.36 -10.37
CA TYR A 77 5.37 -13.63 -10.80
C TYR A 77 5.18 -13.38 -12.30
N HIS A 78 5.66 -12.23 -12.80
CA HIS A 78 5.60 -11.90 -14.23
C HIS A 78 6.27 -12.97 -15.11
N VAL A 79 7.45 -13.42 -14.70
CA VAL A 79 8.18 -14.49 -15.43
C VAL A 79 7.43 -15.83 -15.38
N LEU A 80 6.77 -16.13 -14.25
CA LEU A 80 5.95 -17.34 -14.09
C LEU A 80 4.66 -17.32 -14.91
N GLU A 81 4.14 -16.14 -15.25
CA GLU A 81 2.98 -16.00 -16.16
C GLU A 81 3.34 -16.39 -17.62
N SER A 82 4.62 -16.29 -18.00
CA SER A 82 5.10 -16.58 -19.35
C SER A 82 6.28 -17.59 -19.37
N PRO A 83 6.10 -18.84 -18.90
CA PRO A 83 7.19 -19.80 -18.73
C PRO A 83 7.88 -20.16 -20.06
N ARG A 84 7.18 -20.05 -21.18
CA ARG A 84 7.77 -20.27 -22.52
C ARG A 84 8.80 -19.21 -22.90
N GLU A 85 8.54 -17.95 -22.53
CA GLU A 85 9.49 -16.85 -22.75
C GLU A 85 10.73 -17.01 -21.85
N LEU A 86 10.57 -17.48 -20.63
CA LEU A 86 11.68 -17.76 -19.73
C LEU A 86 12.62 -18.82 -20.28
N ILE A 87 12.06 -19.91 -20.86
CA ILE A 87 12.85 -20.98 -21.43
C ILE A 87 13.57 -20.53 -22.73
N ALA A 88 12.90 -19.73 -23.56
CA ALA A 88 13.45 -19.21 -24.80
C ALA A 88 14.50 -18.10 -24.60
N TYR A 89 14.26 -17.22 -23.59
CA TYR A 89 15.08 -16.05 -23.33
C TYR A 89 15.30 -15.85 -21.82
N PRO A 90 16.25 -16.55 -21.18
CA PRO A 90 16.51 -16.44 -19.73
C PRO A 90 16.85 -15.01 -19.27
N SER A 91 17.33 -14.16 -20.19
CA SER A 91 17.57 -12.73 -19.93
C SER A 91 16.31 -11.93 -19.52
N VAL A 92 15.12 -12.49 -19.75
CA VAL A 92 13.84 -11.93 -19.25
C VAL A 92 13.87 -11.77 -17.73
N LEU A 93 14.57 -12.59 -16.97
CA LEU A 93 14.73 -12.44 -15.51
C LEU A 93 15.31 -11.09 -15.10
N ILE A 94 16.19 -10.51 -15.90
CA ILE A 94 16.94 -9.27 -15.59
C ILE A 94 16.40 -8.07 -16.39
N SER A 95 15.37 -8.27 -17.23
CA SER A 95 14.77 -7.20 -18.04
C SER A 95 14.22 -6.07 -17.16
N ARG A 96 14.31 -4.83 -17.64
CA ARG A 96 13.79 -3.63 -16.98
C ARG A 96 12.27 -3.48 -17.08
N PHE A 97 11.60 -4.29 -17.88
CA PHE A 97 10.16 -4.25 -18.14
C PHE A 97 9.49 -5.55 -17.66
N GLY A 98 8.21 -5.46 -17.32
CA GLY A 98 7.42 -6.60 -16.90
C GLY A 98 7.52 -6.86 -15.39
N PHE A 99 6.63 -6.20 -14.64
CA PHE A 99 6.43 -6.40 -13.21
C PHE A 99 4.94 -6.64 -12.97
N ALA A 100 4.61 -7.76 -12.34
CA ALA A 100 3.23 -8.10 -12.02
C ALA A 100 2.86 -7.58 -10.62
N TRP A 101 1.79 -6.81 -10.56
CA TRP A 101 1.33 -6.20 -9.30
C TRP A 101 1.05 -7.24 -8.20
N PHE A 102 0.42 -8.38 -8.56
CA PHE A 102 0.11 -9.46 -7.61
C PHE A 102 1.36 -10.07 -6.99
N GLY A 103 2.41 -10.28 -7.77
CA GLY A 103 3.69 -10.77 -7.26
C GLY A 103 4.34 -9.79 -6.29
N GLY A 104 4.27 -8.49 -6.59
CA GLY A 104 4.76 -7.44 -5.71
C GLY A 104 4.01 -7.39 -4.38
N PHE A 105 2.69 -7.46 -4.43
CA PHE A 105 1.85 -7.53 -3.24
C PHE A 105 2.16 -8.76 -2.38
N LEU A 106 2.23 -9.94 -2.99
CA LEU A 106 2.52 -11.18 -2.27
C LEU A 106 3.91 -11.16 -1.64
N GLY A 107 4.94 -10.74 -2.37
CA GLY A 107 6.31 -10.63 -1.86
C GLY A 107 6.42 -9.68 -0.69
N GLY A 108 5.85 -8.48 -0.80
CA GLY A 108 5.80 -7.50 0.28
C GLY A 108 5.01 -7.99 1.49
N PHE A 109 3.86 -8.62 1.29
CA PHE A 109 3.04 -9.17 2.37
C PHE A 109 3.76 -10.29 3.13
N VAL A 110 4.39 -11.24 2.43
CA VAL A 110 5.18 -12.31 3.04
C VAL A 110 6.33 -11.74 3.88
N ALA A 111 7.03 -10.71 3.36
CA ALA A 111 8.07 -10.02 4.11
C ALA A 111 7.54 -9.38 5.39
N LEU A 112 6.40 -8.68 5.34
CA LEU A 112 5.80 -8.06 6.53
C LEU A 112 5.39 -9.11 7.57
N VAL A 113 4.84 -10.26 7.16
CA VAL A 113 4.50 -11.36 8.09
C VAL A 113 5.76 -11.96 8.71
N PHE A 114 6.83 -12.12 7.95
CA PHE A 114 8.12 -12.59 8.45
C PHE A 114 8.72 -11.60 9.45
N LEU A 115 8.72 -10.30 9.12
CA LEU A 115 9.24 -9.25 9.99
C LEU A 115 8.42 -9.11 11.27
N ALA A 116 7.09 -9.24 11.23
CA ALA A 116 6.26 -9.28 12.42
C ALA A 116 6.71 -10.40 13.39
N ARG A 117 7.00 -11.60 12.85
CA ARG A 117 7.54 -12.72 13.64
C ARG A 117 8.94 -12.44 14.17
N HIS A 118 9.80 -11.85 13.33
CA HIS A 118 11.19 -11.51 13.71
C HIS A 118 11.24 -10.53 14.88
N TYR A 119 10.38 -9.49 14.86
CA TYR A 119 10.27 -8.54 15.97
C TYR A 119 9.44 -9.05 17.14
N GLY A 120 8.85 -10.24 17.06
CA GLY A 120 7.98 -10.80 18.10
C GLY A 120 6.67 -10.01 18.31
N ILE A 121 6.32 -9.09 17.38
CA ILE A 121 5.10 -8.29 17.44
C ILE A 121 3.95 -9.10 16.83
N PRO A 122 2.78 -9.19 17.48
CA PRO A 122 1.62 -9.86 16.90
C PRO A 122 1.28 -9.30 15.52
N ALA A 123 1.02 -10.18 14.54
CA ALA A 123 0.87 -9.79 13.14
C ALA A 123 -0.16 -8.67 12.91
N LEU A 124 -1.31 -8.72 13.61
CA LEU A 124 -2.33 -7.67 13.48
C LEU A 124 -1.86 -6.32 14.02
N GLU A 125 -1.09 -6.30 15.12
CA GLU A 125 -0.51 -5.06 15.67
C GLU A 125 0.59 -4.51 14.76
N PHE A 126 1.37 -5.39 14.15
CA PHE A 126 2.38 -5.02 13.16
C PHE A 126 1.73 -4.45 11.88
N MET A 127 0.63 -5.05 11.41
CA MET A 127 -0.13 -4.52 10.28
C MET A 127 -0.79 -3.17 10.61
N ASP A 128 -1.21 -2.93 11.85
CA ASP A 128 -1.68 -1.63 12.31
C ASP A 128 -0.62 -0.52 12.13
N LEU A 129 0.65 -0.83 12.42
CA LEU A 129 1.79 0.07 12.20
C LEU A 129 2.00 0.38 10.71
N CYS A 130 1.96 -0.66 9.88
CA CYS A 130 2.26 -0.53 8.45
C CYS A 130 1.15 0.16 7.66
N SER A 131 -0.09 0.15 8.15
CA SER A 131 -1.27 0.60 7.40
C SER A 131 -1.23 2.08 6.98
N PRO A 132 -0.93 3.06 7.86
CA PRO A 132 -0.82 4.46 7.45
C PRO A 132 0.33 4.69 6.46
N ALA A 133 1.47 4.01 6.67
CA ALA A 133 2.64 4.10 5.81
C ALA A 133 2.35 3.55 4.40
N ALA A 134 1.67 2.40 4.30
CA ALA A 134 1.23 1.83 3.04
C ALA A 134 0.29 2.77 2.27
N ALA A 135 -0.63 3.44 2.97
CA ALA A 135 -1.54 4.41 2.35
C ALA A 135 -0.80 5.63 1.79
N VAL A 136 0.20 6.19 2.51
CA VAL A 136 1.03 7.29 2.01
C VAL A 136 1.87 6.85 0.82
N GLY A 137 2.52 5.68 0.89
CA GLY A 137 3.33 5.15 -0.20
C GLY A 137 2.51 4.98 -1.49
N TYR A 138 1.30 4.41 -1.37
CA TYR A 138 0.38 4.29 -2.50
C TYR A 138 -0.02 5.66 -3.05
N ALA A 139 -0.42 6.60 -2.21
CA ALA A 139 -0.82 7.94 -2.62
C ALA A 139 0.26 8.61 -3.48
N ILE A 140 1.52 8.62 -3.01
CA ILE A 140 2.64 9.21 -3.75
C ILE A 140 2.90 8.45 -5.05
N GLY A 141 2.78 7.11 -5.06
CA GLY A 141 2.86 6.30 -6.26
C GLY A 141 1.84 6.71 -7.34
N ARG A 142 0.62 7.12 -6.93
CA ARG A 142 -0.41 7.62 -7.88
C ARG A 142 -0.01 8.93 -8.58
N ILE A 143 0.80 9.77 -7.95
CA ILE A 143 1.40 10.91 -8.65
C ILE A 143 2.37 10.43 -9.75
N GLY A 144 3.05 9.30 -9.54
CA GLY A 144 3.85 8.65 -10.57
C GLY A 144 3.02 8.26 -11.80
N CYS A 145 1.85 7.63 -11.61
CA CYS A 145 0.91 7.33 -12.70
C CYS A 145 0.43 8.60 -13.41
N LEU A 146 0.13 9.66 -12.66
CA LEU A 146 -0.28 10.94 -13.22
C LEU A 146 0.81 11.58 -14.11
N LEU A 147 2.05 11.58 -13.63
CA LEU A 147 3.19 12.17 -14.34
C LEU A 147 3.60 11.35 -15.56
N SER A 148 3.53 10.03 -15.47
CA SER A 148 3.85 9.12 -16.58
C SER A 148 2.76 9.09 -17.64
N GLY A 149 1.50 9.36 -17.27
CA GLY A 149 0.36 9.22 -18.18
C GLY A 149 0.24 7.78 -18.70
N ASP A 150 0.27 6.81 -17.77
CA ASP A 150 0.36 5.36 -18.04
C ASP A 150 -0.98 4.70 -18.40
N GLY A 151 -2.04 5.49 -18.63
CA GLY A 151 -3.38 4.99 -18.95
C GLY A 151 -4.28 4.79 -17.75
N ASP A 152 -3.79 5.09 -16.56
CA ASP A 152 -4.55 4.97 -15.30
C ASP A 152 -5.60 6.09 -15.12
N TYR A 153 -5.87 6.88 -16.14
CA TYR A 153 -6.93 7.90 -16.15
C TYR A 153 -8.32 7.30 -16.39
N GLY A 154 -9.36 8.12 -16.20
CA GLY A 154 -10.75 7.70 -16.31
C GLY A 154 -11.39 7.99 -17.67
N VAL A 155 -12.71 7.87 -17.72
CA VAL A 155 -13.53 8.16 -18.91
C VAL A 155 -13.46 9.64 -19.28
N PRO A 156 -13.78 10.01 -20.55
CA PRO A 156 -13.88 11.40 -20.99
C PRO A 156 -14.79 12.23 -20.10
N THR A 157 -14.43 13.50 -19.88
CA THR A 157 -15.18 14.41 -19.00
C THR A 157 -15.17 15.85 -19.49
N THR A 158 -16.26 16.56 -19.23
CA THR A 158 -16.40 18.00 -19.46
C THR A 158 -16.08 18.83 -18.22
N LEU A 159 -15.74 18.21 -17.11
CA LEU A 159 -15.43 18.90 -15.84
C LEU A 159 -14.23 19.85 -16.01
N PRO A 160 -14.24 21.02 -15.32
CA PRO A 160 -13.18 22.04 -15.49
C PRO A 160 -11.78 21.53 -15.13
N TRP A 161 -11.67 20.53 -14.27
CA TRP A 161 -10.39 19.90 -13.88
C TRP A 161 -10.04 18.64 -14.67
N GLY A 162 -10.82 18.29 -15.70
CA GLY A 162 -10.45 17.22 -16.64
C GLY A 162 -9.10 17.53 -17.30
N MET A 163 -8.25 16.51 -17.45
CA MET A 163 -6.88 16.62 -17.97
C MET A 163 -6.72 15.81 -19.25
N SER A 164 -5.86 16.25 -20.15
CA SER A 164 -5.39 15.47 -21.30
C SER A 164 -3.94 15.04 -21.08
N PHE A 165 -3.55 13.92 -21.69
CA PHE A 165 -2.24 13.29 -21.51
C PHE A 165 -1.54 13.05 -22.86
N PRO A 166 -1.32 14.09 -23.70
CA PRO A 166 -0.82 13.93 -25.06
C PRO A 166 0.60 13.35 -25.13
N ASN A 167 1.42 13.60 -24.09
CA ASN A 167 2.82 13.11 -23.99
C ASN A 167 2.96 11.98 -22.97
N GLY A 168 1.87 11.32 -22.59
CA GLY A 168 1.91 10.17 -21.69
C GLY A 168 2.44 8.90 -22.34
N VAL A 169 2.75 7.89 -21.52
CA VAL A 169 3.11 6.54 -21.99
C VAL A 169 1.96 5.93 -22.80
N LEU A 170 0.73 6.12 -22.34
CA LEU A 170 -0.50 5.89 -23.12
C LEU A 170 -1.15 7.24 -23.40
N PRO A 171 -0.93 7.81 -24.60
CA PRO A 171 -1.35 9.19 -24.87
C PRO A 171 -2.87 9.30 -25.10
N THR A 172 -3.46 10.40 -24.63
CA THR A 172 -4.81 10.85 -25.01
C THR A 172 -4.85 12.36 -25.12
N THR A 173 -5.51 12.85 -26.16
CA THR A 173 -5.79 14.29 -26.38
C THR A 173 -7.13 14.69 -25.81
N GLU A 174 -8.01 13.72 -25.52
CA GLU A 174 -9.29 13.97 -24.88
C GLU A 174 -9.11 14.39 -23.42
N ARG A 175 -10.02 15.22 -22.92
CA ARG A 175 -10.10 15.56 -21.51
C ARG A 175 -10.76 14.40 -20.77
N VAL A 176 -10.02 13.78 -19.86
CA VAL A 176 -10.45 12.63 -19.07
C VAL A 176 -10.37 12.92 -17.57
N HIS A 177 -11.06 12.12 -16.77
CA HIS A 177 -10.93 12.19 -15.32
C HIS A 177 -9.49 11.85 -14.90
N PRO A 178 -8.76 12.74 -14.18
CA PRO A 178 -7.43 12.43 -13.65
C PRO A 178 -7.55 11.54 -12.40
N THR A 179 -7.97 10.28 -12.58
CA THR A 179 -8.22 9.35 -11.46
C THR A 179 -7.01 9.15 -10.55
N PRO A 180 -5.73 9.17 -11.03
CA PRO A 180 -4.59 9.11 -10.13
C PRO A 180 -4.55 10.28 -9.13
N LEU A 181 -4.98 11.48 -9.55
CA LEU A 181 -5.04 12.65 -8.66
C LEU A 181 -6.13 12.49 -7.60
N TYR A 182 -7.30 11.92 -7.97
CA TYR A 182 -8.36 11.64 -7.02
C TYR A 182 -7.90 10.60 -6.00
N GLU A 183 -7.29 9.52 -6.45
CA GLU A 183 -6.72 8.49 -5.59
C GLU A 183 -5.67 9.08 -4.64
N PHE A 184 -4.78 9.94 -5.13
CA PHE A 184 -3.78 10.62 -4.28
C PHE A 184 -4.42 11.30 -3.07
N PHE A 185 -5.41 12.16 -3.27
CA PHE A 185 -6.06 12.87 -2.16
C PHE A 185 -6.86 11.95 -1.24
N ILE A 186 -7.59 10.98 -1.80
CA ILE A 186 -8.38 10.03 -1.01
C ILE A 186 -7.46 9.19 -0.11
N TRP A 187 -6.34 8.68 -0.66
CA TRP A 187 -5.41 7.85 0.10
C TRP A 187 -4.62 8.64 1.12
N LEU A 188 -4.29 9.90 0.88
CA LEU A 188 -3.75 10.78 1.91
C LEU A 188 -4.74 11.03 3.05
N ALA A 189 -6.01 11.24 2.73
CA ALA A 189 -7.04 11.40 3.75
C ALA A 189 -7.21 10.12 4.60
N ILE A 190 -7.20 8.95 3.95
CA ILE A 190 -7.20 7.64 4.63
C ILE A 190 -5.96 7.50 5.51
N ALA A 191 -4.77 7.82 5.00
CA ALA A 191 -3.53 7.77 5.78
C ALA A 191 -3.59 8.66 7.03
N ALA A 192 -4.04 9.90 6.86
CA ALA A 192 -4.20 10.85 7.97
C ALA A 192 -5.21 10.34 9.02
N PHE A 193 -6.32 9.77 8.59
CA PHE A 193 -7.33 9.17 9.47
C PHE A 193 -6.75 7.99 10.25
N LEU A 194 -6.09 7.04 9.58
CA LEU A 194 -5.47 5.87 10.21
C LEU A 194 -4.35 6.27 11.17
N TRP A 195 -3.55 7.27 10.80
CA TRP A 195 -2.54 7.84 11.67
C TRP A 195 -3.13 8.46 12.95
N HIS A 196 -4.23 9.20 12.82
CA HIS A 196 -4.95 9.73 13.95
C HIS A 196 -5.54 8.63 14.85
N MET A 197 -6.10 7.58 14.26
CA MET A 197 -6.53 6.38 15.00
C MET A 197 -5.36 5.76 15.77
N GLY A 198 -4.18 5.67 15.15
CA GLY A 198 -2.96 5.15 15.76
C GLY A 198 -2.52 5.93 16.99
N LYS A 199 -2.64 7.26 17.00
CA LYS A 199 -2.36 8.11 18.18
C LYS A 199 -3.21 7.72 19.39
N LYS A 200 -4.47 7.39 19.16
CA LYS A 200 -5.40 6.97 20.23
C LYS A 200 -5.15 5.52 20.71
N SER A 201 -4.40 4.73 19.95
CA SER A 201 -4.11 3.33 20.28
C SER A 201 -2.96 3.16 21.27
N ILE A 202 -2.11 4.16 21.45
CA ILE A 202 -0.90 4.10 22.30
C ILE A 202 -1.23 3.76 23.76
N ASN A 203 -2.38 4.18 24.26
CA ASN A 203 -2.80 3.92 25.65
C ASN A 203 -3.66 2.65 25.81
N GLY A 204 -3.60 1.71 24.86
CA GLY A 204 -4.41 0.48 24.89
C GLY A 204 -5.91 0.70 24.68
N ALA A 205 -6.33 1.91 24.26
CA ALA A 205 -7.72 2.25 24.06
C ALA A 205 -8.39 1.52 22.87
N ARG A 206 -7.58 0.94 22.00
CA ARG A 206 -8.07 0.25 20.79
C ARG A 206 -7.54 -1.18 20.71
N PRO A 207 -8.34 -2.11 20.19
CA PRO A 207 -7.91 -3.48 19.96
C PRO A 207 -6.86 -3.56 18.84
N LYS A 208 -5.93 -4.52 18.98
CA LYS A 208 -4.90 -4.82 17.97
C LYS A 208 -5.57 -5.29 16.68
N GLY A 209 -5.19 -4.71 15.56
CA GLY A 209 -5.72 -5.00 14.23
C GLY A 209 -6.88 -4.09 13.80
N GLU A 210 -7.35 -3.17 14.64
CA GLU A 210 -8.47 -2.27 14.28
C GLU A 210 -8.08 -1.27 13.18
N ILE A 211 -6.82 -0.78 13.19
CA ILE A 211 -6.32 0.16 12.18
C ILE A 211 -6.14 -0.56 10.84
N PHE A 212 -5.62 -1.77 10.86
CA PHE A 212 -5.48 -2.60 9.66
C PHE A 212 -6.84 -2.97 9.05
N CYS A 213 -7.84 -3.33 9.87
CA CYS A 213 -9.21 -3.52 9.39
C CYS A 213 -9.77 -2.24 8.76
N GLY A 214 -9.56 -1.10 9.38
CA GLY A 214 -9.92 0.21 8.83
C GLY A 214 -9.23 0.48 7.49
N TYR A 215 -7.94 0.17 7.36
CA TYR A 215 -7.19 0.25 6.12
C TYR A 215 -7.84 -0.60 5.01
N LEU A 216 -8.09 -1.88 5.25
CA LEU A 216 -8.71 -2.78 4.28
C LEU A 216 -10.07 -2.29 3.80
N ILE A 217 -10.92 -1.83 4.73
CA ILE A 217 -12.27 -1.36 4.41
C ILE A 217 -12.21 -0.05 3.63
N LEU A 218 -11.49 0.96 4.14
CA LEU A 218 -11.50 2.30 3.55
C LEU A 218 -10.83 2.30 2.16
N THR A 219 -9.70 1.61 2.02
CA THR A 219 -9.00 1.52 0.73
C THR A 219 -9.78 0.68 -0.27
N GLY A 220 -10.42 -0.41 0.20
CA GLY A 220 -11.31 -1.21 -0.62
C GLY A 220 -12.50 -0.39 -1.14
N VAL A 221 -13.18 0.37 -0.26
CA VAL A 221 -14.30 1.24 -0.68
C VAL A 221 -13.82 2.31 -1.66
N ALA A 222 -12.71 2.99 -1.36
CA ALA A 222 -12.16 4.02 -2.23
C ALA A 222 -11.83 3.47 -3.63
N ARG A 223 -11.17 2.30 -3.69
CA ARG A 223 -10.80 1.65 -4.94
C ARG A 223 -12.03 1.15 -5.70
N PHE A 224 -13.01 0.60 -5.01
CA PHE A 224 -14.27 0.15 -5.62
C PHE A 224 -15.01 1.30 -6.30
N LEU A 225 -15.11 2.46 -5.63
CA LEU A 225 -15.83 3.63 -6.14
C LEU A 225 -15.10 4.30 -7.31
N ILE A 226 -13.78 4.48 -7.22
CA ILE A 226 -13.02 5.13 -8.28
C ILE A 226 -13.04 4.32 -9.58
N GLU A 227 -13.18 3.01 -9.48
CA GLU A 227 -13.17 2.10 -10.61
C GLU A 227 -14.40 2.28 -11.55
N PHE A 228 -15.48 2.87 -11.06
CA PHE A 228 -16.64 3.19 -11.92
C PHE A 228 -16.33 4.22 -13.00
N ILE A 229 -15.39 5.11 -12.74
CA ILE A 229 -14.97 6.15 -13.69
C ILE A 229 -13.68 5.78 -14.43
N ARG A 230 -13.08 4.61 -14.17
CA ARG A 230 -11.91 4.11 -14.90
C ARG A 230 -12.31 3.35 -16.16
N ILE A 231 -11.39 3.29 -17.11
CA ILE A 231 -11.58 2.62 -18.42
C ILE A 231 -11.16 1.14 -18.39
N ASN A 232 -11.00 0.54 -17.23
CA ASN A 232 -10.59 -0.85 -17.08
C ASN A 232 -11.65 -1.85 -17.59
N PRO A 233 -11.20 -2.99 -18.22
CA PRO A 233 -12.13 -4.02 -18.66
C PRO A 233 -12.92 -4.61 -17.50
N ARG A 234 -14.22 -4.89 -17.74
CA ARG A 234 -15.13 -5.51 -16.78
C ARG A 234 -15.28 -7.00 -17.11
N SER A 235 -14.31 -7.79 -16.69
CA SER A 235 -14.19 -9.22 -17.04
C SER A 235 -14.80 -10.16 -16.01
N PHE A 236 -15.26 -9.67 -14.83
CA PHE A 236 -15.75 -10.52 -13.74
C PHE A 236 -17.21 -10.17 -13.38
N PHE A 237 -18.20 -10.83 -14.00
CA PHE A 237 -19.63 -10.59 -13.76
C PHE A 237 -20.03 -9.11 -13.85
N GLY A 238 -19.47 -8.37 -14.80
CA GLY A 238 -19.72 -6.93 -14.95
C GLY A 238 -18.87 -6.03 -14.03
N LEU A 239 -18.02 -6.60 -13.20
CA LEU A 239 -17.04 -5.92 -12.38
C LEU A 239 -15.63 -5.99 -13.01
N SER A 240 -14.79 -5.01 -12.73
CA SER A 240 -13.37 -5.12 -13.01
C SER A 240 -12.66 -6.01 -11.98
N ASN A 241 -11.49 -6.52 -12.32
CA ASN A 241 -10.65 -7.29 -11.37
C ASN A 241 -10.34 -6.47 -10.12
N ALA A 242 -10.15 -5.15 -10.25
CA ALA A 242 -9.91 -4.25 -9.13
C ALA A 242 -11.15 -4.12 -8.23
N GLN A 243 -12.37 -4.07 -8.80
CA GLN A 243 -13.62 -4.07 -8.01
C GLN A 243 -13.80 -5.37 -7.25
N ALA A 244 -13.55 -6.51 -7.89
CA ALA A 244 -13.64 -7.82 -7.23
C ALA A 244 -12.65 -7.91 -6.05
N ALA A 245 -11.37 -7.54 -6.25
CA ALA A 245 -10.37 -7.49 -5.18
C ALA A 245 -10.74 -6.52 -4.06
N SER A 246 -11.35 -5.38 -4.40
CA SER A 246 -11.82 -4.39 -3.43
C SER A 246 -12.94 -4.95 -2.54
N LEU A 247 -13.91 -5.66 -3.12
CA LEU A 247 -14.96 -6.33 -2.34
C LEU A 247 -14.39 -7.37 -1.38
N VAL A 248 -13.43 -8.18 -1.84
CA VAL A 248 -12.72 -9.13 -0.96
C VAL A 248 -12.04 -8.40 0.19
N SER A 249 -11.33 -7.30 -0.09
CA SER A 249 -10.67 -6.49 0.95
C SER A 249 -11.66 -5.95 1.98
N ILE A 250 -12.81 -5.41 1.54
CA ILE A 250 -13.86 -4.90 2.43
C ILE A 250 -14.42 -6.02 3.31
N VAL A 251 -14.76 -7.16 2.71
CA VAL A 251 -15.35 -8.30 3.43
C VAL A 251 -14.35 -8.86 4.46
N VAL A 252 -13.10 -9.06 4.07
CA VAL A 252 -12.03 -9.53 4.98
C VAL A 252 -11.85 -8.55 6.13
N GLY A 253 -11.74 -7.24 5.84
CA GLY A 253 -11.62 -6.20 6.85
C GLY A 253 -12.80 -6.16 7.82
N ALA A 254 -14.03 -6.31 7.32
CA ALA A 254 -15.25 -6.33 8.13
C ALA A 254 -15.35 -7.58 9.02
N ILE A 255 -15.05 -8.76 8.49
CA ILE A 255 -15.04 -10.03 9.25
C ILE A 255 -13.98 -9.99 10.36
N LEU A 256 -12.76 -9.53 10.04
CA LEU A 256 -11.69 -9.39 11.03
C LEU A 256 -12.10 -8.40 12.14
N LEU A 257 -12.64 -7.26 11.78
CA LEU A 257 -13.09 -6.24 12.74
C LEU A 257 -14.19 -6.78 13.65
N TRP A 258 -15.17 -7.47 13.08
CA TRP A 258 -16.24 -8.11 13.84
C TRP A 258 -15.70 -9.17 14.80
N SER A 259 -14.79 -10.05 14.33
CA SER A 259 -14.15 -11.08 15.14
C SER A 259 -13.35 -10.48 16.31
N ILE A 260 -12.59 -9.42 16.07
CA ILE A 260 -11.82 -8.71 17.11
C ILE A 260 -12.76 -8.12 18.16
N ARG A 261 -13.82 -7.44 17.74
CA ARG A 261 -14.76 -6.79 18.65
C ARG A 261 -15.62 -7.77 19.43
N SER A 262 -16.06 -8.88 18.83
CA SER A 262 -16.84 -9.92 19.52
C SER A 262 -16.02 -10.60 20.61
N ARG A 263 -14.77 -10.95 20.36
CA ARG A 263 -13.86 -11.52 21.40
C ARG A 263 -13.68 -10.59 22.60
N LEU A 264 -13.58 -9.28 22.36
CA LEU A 264 -13.46 -8.30 23.44
C LEU A 264 -14.73 -8.15 24.27
N ARG A 265 -15.91 -8.28 23.62
CA ARG A 265 -17.20 -8.24 24.32
C ARG A 265 -17.31 -9.43 25.27
N ILE A 266 -17.07 -10.65 24.79
CA ILE A 266 -17.12 -11.88 25.58
C ILE A 266 -16.16 -11.80 26.79
N ARG A 267 -14.93 -11.30 26.59
CA ARG A 267 -13.93 -11.15 27.66
C ARG A 267 -14.37 -10.14 28.73
N LYS A 268 -15.07 -9.05 28.34
CA LYS A 268 -15.59 -8.07 29.29
C LYS A 268 -16.77 -8.60 30.09
N GLU A 269 -17.62 -9.40 29.49
CA GLU A 269 -18.76 -10.05 30.17
C GLU A 269 -18.27 -11.12 31.15
N GLY A 270 -17.30 -11.96 30.76
CA GLY A 270 -16.70 -12.93 31.66
C GLY A 270 -16.01 -12.33 32.90
N ASN A 271 -15.35 -11.16 32.75
CA ASN A 271 -14.72 -10.46 33.88
C ASN A 271 -15.72 -9.71 34.81
N ARG A 272 -16.99 -9.58 34.41
CA ARG A 272 -18.03 -8.96 35.26
C ARG A 272 -18.82 -10.00 36.09
N SER A 273 -18.67 -11.29 35.74
CA SER A 273 -19.34 -12.41 36.40
C SER A 273 -18.47 -13.11 37.45
N THR A 274 -17.21 -12.70 37.57
CA THR A 274 -16.27 -13.10 38.65
C THR A 274 -16.04 -11.94 39.60
#